data_aa13811a110c01f09110b11467736d23
#
_entry.id   aa13811a110c01f09110b11467736d23
#
_cell.length_a   1.000
_cell.length_b   1.000
_cell.length_c   1.000
_cell.angle_alpha   90.00
_cell.angle_beta   90.00
_cell.angle_gamma   90.00
#
_symmetry.space_group_name_H-M   'P 1'
#
loop_
_entity.id
_entity.type
_entity.pdbx_description
1 polymer ?
#
loop_
_entity_poly.entity_id
_entity_poly.type
_entity_poly.pdbx_seq_one_letter_code
_entity_poly.pdbx_strand_id
1 'polypeptide(L)'
;MASPTVLERARLLVEPAMAAAVDRLCVEVRLPLRYHFGWTEPDGSPSDAGSGKGLRPALAVLSAEAVGAPGSTAVPGAVATELVHNFSLVHDDIIDGDTIRRHRPTVWSTFGVEDAIISGDALHNLAYQVLLDDPTQQRVAAATRLATATAAMIAGQAADMAFDDMTGIDLEACLAMEADKTGALLGYSASVGAVLAGAAGDHIDALEAYGRELGLAFQAVDDVLGIWGDPSVTGKAAGNDLRERKKSMPVAIVLSGHDEAAEQLRAVYGLEGDLTDADVDRATAVIEAAGGRDRTVAEARLHLDAALDSVADVGLVDTAVGELADLARFVAERDF
;
A
#
# COMPACT_ATOMS: atom_id res chain seq x y z
N MET A 1 -7.95 -14.64 -11.86
CA MET A 1 -7.71 -13.90 -13.14
C MET A 1 -6.26 -13.99 -13.60
N ALA A 2 -5.96 -13.84 -14.93
CA ALA A 2 -4.58 -13.65 -15.39
C ALA A 2 -4.06 -12.29 -14.88
N SER A 3 -2.76 -12.24 -14.55
CA SER A 3 -2.12 -11.00 -14.11
C SER A 3 -2.13 -9.96 -15.25
N PRO A 4 -2.51 -8.69 -15.00
CA PRO A 4 -2.49 -7.65 -16.02
C PRO A 4 -1.11 -7.48 -16.65
N THR A 5 -1.06 -7.36 -17.98
CA THR A 5 0.21 -7.25 -18.73
C THR A 5 1.02 -6.02 -18.36
N VAL A 6 0.37 -4.96 -17.89
CA VAL A 6 1.03 -3.73 -17.43
C VAL A 6 1.96 -3.98 -16.23
N LEU A 7 1.67 -4.93 -15.36
CA LEU A 7 2.53 -5.25 -14.21
C LEU A 7 3.92 -5.71 -14.68
N GLU A 8 3.97 -6.60 -15.68
CA GLU A 8 5.23 -7.07 -16.26
C GLU A 8 5.92 -5.96 -17.06
N ARG A 9 5.18 -5.18 -17.86
CA ARG A 9 5.72 -4.04 -18.60
C ARG A 9 6.35 -3.01 -17.67
N ALA A 10 5.68 -2.65 -16.59
CA ALA A 10 6.21 -1.72 -15.58
C ALA A 10 7.43 -2.29 -14.86
N ARG A 11 7.41 -3.57 -14.51
CA ARG A 11 8.55 -4.26 -13.90
C ARG A 11 9.81 -4.14 -14.76
N LEU A 12 9.69 -4.47 -16.06
CA LEU A 12 10.81 -4.40 -17.00
C LEU A 12 11.39 -2.97 -17.17
N LEU A 13 10.55 -1.95 -17.04
CA LEU A 13 10.97 -0.55 -17.12
C LEU A 13 11.62 -0.04 -15.82
N VAL A 14 11.06 -0.40 -14.67
CA VAL A 14 11.38 0.23 -13.40
C VAL A 14 12.46 -0.52 -12.61
N GLU A 15 12.46 -1.86 -12.64
CA GLU A 15 13.38 -2.69 -11.85
C GLU A 15 14.87 -2.38 -12.13
N PRO A 16 15.34 -2.22 -13.38
CA PRO A 16 16.72 -1.85 -13.64
C PRO A 16 17.10 -0.47 -13.07
N ALA A 17 16.20 0.51 -13.14
CA ALA A 17 16.40 1.84 -12.60
C ALA A 17 16.40 1.83 -11.05
N MET A 18 15.55 1.01 -10.46
CA MET A 18 15.49 0.78 -9.02
C MET A 18 16.80 0.17 -8.50
N ALA A 19 17.30 -0.88 -9.16
CA ALA A 19 18.57 -1.50 -8.82
C ALA A 19 19.74 -0.51 -8.93
N ALA A 20 19.78 0.26 -10.02
CA ALA A 20 20.80 1.30 -10.23
C ALA A 20 20.73 2.41 -9.16
N ALA A 21 19.55 2.78 -8.69
CA ALA A 21 19.38 3.75 -7.61
C ALA A 21 19.93 3.20 -6.28
N VAL A 22 19.53 1.98 -5.90
CA VAL A 22 20.00 1.32 -4.67
C VAL A 22 21.50 1.09 -4.68
N ASP A 23 22.11 0.80 -5.83
CA ASP A 23 23.56 0.60 -5.97
C ASP A 23 24.38 1.87 -5.73
N ARG A 24 23.75 3.06 -5.66
CA ARG A 24 24.40 4.32 -5.27
C ARG A 24 24.70 4.40 -3.77
N LEU A 25 24.03 3.59 -2.96
CA LEU A 25 24.19 3.59 -1.50
C LEU A 25 25.50 2.91 -1.08
N CYS A 26 26.01 3.27 0.12
CA CYS A 26 27.17 2.60 0.70
C CYS A 26 26.86 1.11 0.96
N VAL A 27 27.90 0.29 1.05
CA VAL A 27 27.76 -1.17 1.09
C VAL A 27 26.98 -1.65 2.32
N GLU A 28 27.13 -0.96 3.45
CA GLU A 28 26.50 -1.30 4.73
C GLU A 28 24.97 -1.16 4.65
N VAL A 29 24.48 -0.17 3.94
CA VAL A 29 23.04 0.09 3.73
C VAL A 29 22.51 -0.70 2.53
N ARG A 30 23.33 -0.84 1.48
CA ARG A 30 22.94 -1.49 0.24
C ARG A 30 22.64 -2.98 0.43
N LEU A 31 23.40 -3.70 1.25
CA LEU A 31 23.21 -5.14 1.43
C LEU A 31 21.85 -5.47 2.08
N PRO A 32 21.45 -4.88 3.23
CA PRO A 32 20.12 -5.09 3.79
C PRO A 32 18.98 -4.75 2.81
N LEU A 33 19.16 -3.69 2.00
CA LEU A 33 18.14 -3.29 1.02
C LEU A 33 18.05 -4.24 -0.17
N ARG A 34 19.16 -4.69 -0.73
CA ARG A 34 19.14 -5.72 -1.78
C ARG A 34 18.49 -7.02 -1.29
N TYR A 35 18.72 -7.37 -0.02
CA TYR A 35 18.02 -8.47 0.63
C TYR A 35 16.51 -8.20 0.74
N HIS A 36 16.09 -7.02 1.20
CA HIS A 36 14.68 -6.63 1.31
C HIS A 36 13.94 -6.71 -0.03
N PHE A 37 14.57 -6.27 -1.12
CA PHE A 37 14.03 -6.38 -2.48
C PHE A 37 14.05 -7.81 -3.05
N GLY A 38 14.60 -8.78 -2.34
CA GLY A 38 14.68 -10.17 -2.79
C GLY A 38 15.74 -10.40 -3.90
N TRP A 39 16.68 -9.47 -4.08
CA TRP A 39 17.75 -9.58 -5.09
C TRP A 39 18.96 -10.36 -4.57
N THR A 40 19.14 -10.43 -3.26
CA THR A 40 20.22 -11.19 -2.64
C THR A 40 19.75 -11.94 -1.40
N GLU A 41 20.52 -12.93 -1.00
CA GLU A 41 20.47 -13.53 0.34
C GLU A 41 21.25 -12.65 1.34
N PRO A 42 21.15 -12.92 2.67
CA PRO A 42 21.84 -12.12 3.69
C PRO A 42 23.38 -12.07 3.54
N ASP A 43 23.96 -13.08 2.91
CA ASP A 43 25.41 -13.16 2.63
C ASP A 43 25.81 -12.42 1.33
N GLY A 44 24.86 -11.80 0.64
CA GLY A 44 25.05 -11.10 -0.62
C GLY A 44 25.02 -11.98 -1.87
N SER A 45 24.83 -13.29 -1.75
CA SER A 45 24.64 -14.18 -2.90
C SER A 45 23.33 -13.85 -3.64
N PRO A 46 23.24 -14.07 -4.96
CA PRO A 46 22.02 -13.80 -5.72
C PRO A 46 20.81 -14.55 -5.23
N SER A 47 19.64 -13.92 -5.27
CA SER A 47 18.34 -14.50 -4.92
C SER A 47 17.30 -14.13 -5.97
N ASP A 48 16.32 -15.02 -6.20
CA ASP A 48 15.19 -14.83 -7.11
C ASP A 48 13.85 -14.74 -6.36
N ALA A 49 13.86 -14.27 -5.10
CA ALA A 49 12.67 -14.24 -4.24
C ALA A 49 11.58 -13.27 -4.70
N GLY A 50 11.90 -12.33 -5.59
CA GLY A 50 10.98 -11.35 -6.14
C GLY A 50 10.64 -10.18 -5.20
N SER A 51 10.30 -9.03 -5.78
CA SER A 51 10.09 -7.75 -5.06
C SER A 51 8.62 -7.38 -4.81
N GLY A 52 7.67 -8.28 -5.03
CA GLY A 52 6.24 -7.98 -4.90
C GLY A 52 5.52 -7.79 -6.25
N LYS A 53 4.24 -7.36 -6.20
CA LYS A 53 3.35 -7.35 -7.38
C LYS A 53 3.54 -6.16 -8.32
N GLY A 54 4.28 -5.12 -7.93
CA GLY A 54 4.59 -3.96 -8.78
C GLY A 54 3.38 -3.06 -9.13
N LEU A 55 2.36 -2.99 -8.26
CA LEU A 55 1.15 -2.19 -8.48
C LEU A 55 1.47 -0.70 -8.66
N ARG A 56 2.27 -0.12 -7.76
CA ARG A 56 2.63 1.30 -7.78
C ARG A 56 3.44 1.69 -9.01
N PRO A 57 4.47 0.93 -9.43
CA PRO A 57 5.13 1.14 -10.72
C PRO A 57 4.20 1.06 -11.92
N ALA A 58 3.24 0.12 -11.93
CA ALA A 58 2.28 -0.02 -13.02
C ALA A 58 1.36 1.20 -13.11
N LEU A 59 0.87 1.71 -11.98
CA LEU A 59 0.08 2.94 -11.92
C LEU A 59 0.87 4.15 -12.47
N ALA A 60 2.13 4.29 -12.07
CA ALA A 60 2.98 5.37 -12.55
C ALA A 60 3.19 5.31 -14.08
N VAL A 61 3.47 4.12 -14.62
CA VAL A 61 3.63 3.90 -16.07
C VAL A 61 2.33 4.21 -16.80
N LEU A 62 1.19 3.69 -16.34
CA LEU A 62 -0.12 3.95 -16.93
C LEU A 62 -0.49 5.43 -16.89
N SER A 63 -0.14 6.16 -15.82
CA SER A 63 -0.46 7.58 -15.74
C SER A 63 0.28 8.43 -16.79
N ALA A 64 1.50 8.05 -17.19
CA ALA A 64 2.16 8.69 -18.32
C ALA A 64 1.49 8.31 -19.65
N GLU A 65 1.17 7.04 -19.83
CA GLU A 65 0.52 6.53 -21.04
C GLU A 65 -0.90 7.10 -21.21
N ALA A 66 -1.62 7.32 -20.10
CA ALA A 66 -2.95 7.91 -20.11
C ALA A 66 -2.99 9.36 -20.64
N VAL A 67 -1.88 10.08 -20.55
CA VAL A 67 -1.74 11.44 -21.12
C VAL A 67 -0.96 11.44 -22.45
N GLY A 68 -0.79 10.28 -23.08
CA GLY A 68 -0.14 10.12 -24.39
C GLY A 68 1.38 10.17 -24.38
N ALA A 69 2.01 10.13 -23.19
CA ALA A 69 3.48 10.09 -23.07
C ALA A 69 3.99 8.62 -23.04
N PRO A 70 5.25 8.38 -23.40
CA PRO A 70 5.83 7.06 -23.23
C PRO A 70 5.85 6.65 -21.74
N GLY A 71 5.56 5.38 -21.41
CA GLY A 71 5.61 4.86 -20.04
C GLY A 71 6.97 5.04 -19.37
N SER A 72 8.07 5.10 -20.15
CA SER A 72 9.42 5.40 -19.65
C SER A 72 9.56 6.79 -19.02
N THR A 73 8.68 7.74 -19.34
CA THR A 73 8.63 9.08 -18.72
C THR A 73 8.37 8.98 -17.22
N ALA A 74 7.59 7.97 -16.78
CA ALA A 74 7.24 7.76 -15.40
C ALA A 74 8.36 7.15 -14.54
N VAL A 75 9.42 6.59 -15.14
CA VAL A 75 10.44 5.78 -14.42
C VAL A 75 10.99 6.47 -13.18
N PRO A 76 11.43 7.74 -13.20
CA PRO A 76 11.93 8.39 -11.98
C PRO A 76 10.88 8.48 -10.86
N GLY A 77 9.62 8.75 -11.22
CA GLY A 77 8.50 8.80 -10.28
C GLY A 77 8.13 7.42 -9.73
N ALA A 78 8.10 6.41 -10.59
CA ALA A 78 7.84 5.03 -10.20
C ALA A 78 8.90 4.49 -9.23
N VAL A 79 10.18 4.75 -9.51
CA VAL A 79 11.29 4.40 -8.60
C VAL A 79 11.12 5.12 -7.26
N ALA A 80 10.87 6.43 -7.27
CA ALA A 80 10.71 7.21 -6.05
C ALA A 80 9.52 6.71 -5.20
N THR A 81 8.42 6.34 -5.83
CA THR A 81 7.26 5.74 -5.16
C THR A 81 7.60 4.41 -4.48
N GLU A 82 8.28 3.51 -5.20
CA GLU A 82 8.69 2.22 -4.64
C GLU A 82 9.70 2.38 -3.49
N LEU A 83 10.62 3.34 -3.60
CA LEU A 83 11.55 3.64 -2.51
C LEU A 83 10.82 4.11 -1.26
N VAL A 84 9.85 5.03 -1.38
CA VAL A 84 9.02 5.48 -0.24
C VAL A 84 8.15 4.34 0.31
N HIS A 85 7.55 3.53 -0.56
CA HIS A 85 6.76 2.39 -0.11
C HIS A 85 7.62 1.38 0.67
N ASN A 86 8.81 1.03 0.16
CA ASN A 86 9.66 0.07 0.85
C ASN A 86 10.32 0.66 2.11
N PHE A 87 10.55 1.99 2.16
CA PHE A 87 10.88 2.69 3.40
C PHE A 87 9.83 2.41 4.47
N SER A 88 8.53 2.64 4.17
CA SER A 88 7.47 2.39 5.14
C SER A 88 7.42 0.93 5.58
N LEU A 89 7.54 -0.03 4.64
CA LEU A 89 7.52 -1.45 4.98
C LEU A 89 8.66 -1.86 5.93
N VAL A 90 9.88 -1.33 5.73
CA VAL A 90 11.03 -1.65 6.59
C VAL A 90 10.83 -1.11 8.01
N HIS A 91 10.22 0.08 8.15
CA HIS A 91 9.93 0.68 9.45
C HIS A 91 8.69 0.04 10.10
N ASP A 92 7.63 -0.25 9.34
CA ASP A 92 6.44 -0.92 9.83
C ASP A 92 6.78 -2.30 10.41
N ASP A 93 7.68 -3.07 9.77
CA ASP A 93 8.16 -4.36 10.31
C ASP A 93 8.73 -4.23 11.73
N ILE A 94 9.39 -3.11 12.05
CA ILE A 94 9.92 -2.85 13.40
C ILE A 94 8.80 -2.45 14.34
N ILE A 95 7.90 -1.57 13.91
CA ILE A 95 6.79 -1.04 14.71
C ILE A 95 5.84 -2.17 15.10
N ASP A 96 5.49 -3.02 14.14
CA ASP A 96 4.54 -4.14 14.32
C ASP A 96 5.22 -5.37 14.95
N GLY A 97 6.56 -5.41 15.04
CA GLY A 97 7.32 -6.58 15.50
C GLY A 97 7.28 -7.75 14.52
N ASP A 98 6.95 -7.50 13.25
CA ASP A 98 6.85 -8.51 12.20
C ASP A 98 8.23 -9.10 11.89
N THR A 99 8.42 -10.39 12.18
CA THR A 99 9.69 -11.10 11.92
C THR A 99 9.77 -11.71 10.51
N ILE A 100 8.65 -11.81 9.80
CA ILE A 100 8.54 -12.41 8.47
C ILE A 100 7.72 -11.50 7.55
N ARG A 101 8.24 -11.25 6.35
CA ARG A 101 7.56 -10.56 5.25
C ARG A 101 7.81 -11.29 3.92
N ARG A 102 6.75 -11.53 3.15
CA ARG A 102 6.85 -12.25 1.85
C ARG A 102 7.60 -13.59 1.98
N HIS A 103 7.29 -14.36 3.05
CA HIS A 103 7.90 -15.66 3.38
C HIS A 103 9.41 -15.61 3.68
N ARG A 104 9.99 -14.43 3.96
CA ARG A 104 11.39 -14.24 4.32
C ARG A 104 11.49 -13.48 5.64
N PRO A 105 12.53 -13.71 6.45
CA PRO A 105 12.79 -12.86 7.61
C PRO A 105 12.87 -11.37 7.21
N THR A 106 12.40 -10.49 8.08
CA THR A 106 12.45 -9.04 7.86
C THR A 106 13.86 -8.49 8.00
N VAL A 107 14.09 -7.25 7.54
CA VAL A 107 15.41 -6.62 7.64
C VAL A 107 15.86 -6.54 9.10
N TRP A 108 14.99 -6.07 10.01
CA TRP A 108 15.34 -5.93 11.41
C TRP A 108 15.60 -7.27 12.10
N SER A 109 14.89 -8.33 11.73
CA SER A 109 15.11 -9.67 12.32
C SER A 109 16.38 -10.34 11.79
N THR A 110 16.89 -9.92 10.62
CA THR A 110 18.09 -10.47 9.96
C THR A 110 19.35 -9.69 10.27
N PHE A 111 19.28 -8.34 10.21
CA PHE A 111 20.44 -7.44 10.31
C PHE A 111 20.42 -6.58 11.58
N GLY A 112 19.30 -6.58 12.33
CA GLY A 112 19.13 -5.74 13.53
C GLY A 112 18.30 -4.50 13.29
N VAL A 113 17.79 -3.93 14.40
CA VAL A 113 16.91 -2.74 14.40
C VAL A 113 17.61 -1.51 13.84
N GLU A 114 18.88 -1.31 14.21
CA GLU A 114 19.67 -0.15 13.78
C GLU A 114 19.85 -0.14 12.26
N ASP A 115 20.19 -1.29 11.66
CA ASP A 115 20.36 -1.41 10.21
C ASP A 115 19.02 -1.22 9.46
N ALA A 116 17.91 -1.69 10.04
CA ALA A 116 16.60 -1.49 9.46
C ALA A 116 16.18 -0.01 9.48
N ILE A 117 16.38 0.71 10.59
CA ILE A 117 16.10 2.15 10.67
C ILE A 117 16.90 2.92 9.64
N ILE A 118 18.22 2.70 9.58
CA ILE A 118 19.11 3.39 8.63
C ILE A 118 18.74 3.03 7.18
N SER A 119 18.36 1.79 6.93
CA SER A 119 17.92 1.33 5.60
C SER A 119 16.65 2.06 5.15
N GLY A 120 15.65 2.19 6.02
CA GLY A 120 14.45 2.95 5.72
C GLY A 120 14.73 4.43 5.44
N ASP A 121 15.52 5.09 6.30
CA ASP A 121 15.93 6.49 6.10
C ASP A 121 16.67 6.70 4.77
N ALA A 122 17.53 5.75 4.40
CA ALA A 122 18.25 5.80 3.14
C ALA A 122 17.33 5.68 1.93
N LEU A 123 16.31 4.79 1.97
CA LEU A 123 15.31 4.67 0.91
C LEU A 123 14.51 5.96 0.76
N HIS A 124 14.04 6.51 1.88
CA HIS A 124 13.28 7.76 1.88
C HIS A 124 14.10 8.91 1.26
N ASN A 125 15.35 9.09 1.66
CA ASN A 125 16.22 10.11 1.08
C ASN A 125 16.52 9.84 -0.40
N LEU A 126 16.80 8.60 -0.79
CA LEU A 126 17.12 8.22 -2.16
C LEU A 126 15.96 8.51 -3.12
N ALA A 127 14.70 8.40 -2.68
CA ALA A 127 13.52 8.72 -3.48
C ALA A 127 13.57 10.17 -4.01
N TYR A 128 13.92 11.12 -3.15
CA TYR A 128 14.07 12.54 -3.56
C TYR A 128 15.31 12.76 -4.40
N GLN A 129 16.42 12.08 -4.13
CA GLN A 129 17.63 12.17 -4.97
C GLN A 129 17.32 11.72 -6.40
N VAL A 130 16.59 10.60 -6.58
CA VAL A 130 16.22 10.10 -7.91
C VAL A 130 15.37 11.12 -8.68
N LEU A 131 14.43 11.78 -8.04
CA LEU A 131 13.60 12.81 -8.68
C LEU A 131 14.40 14.08 -8.99
N LEU A 132 15.37 14.44 -8.16
CA LEU A 132 16.11 15.70 -8.25
C LEU A 132 17.49 15.58 -8.94
N ASP A 133 17.88 14.40 -9.42
CA ASP A 133 19.12 14.20 -10.19
C ASP A 133 19.16 15.07 -11.46
N ASP A 134 18.00 15.38 -12.05
CA ASP A 134 17.81 16.30 -13.17
C ASP A 134 16.61 17.20 -12.86
N PRO A 135 16.79 18.34 -12.17
CA PRO A 135 15.71 19.11 -11.55
C PRO A 135 14.94 19.96 -12.56
N THR A 136 14.26 19.32 -13.50
CA THR A 136 13.26 20.01 -14.34
C THR A 136 12.07 20.46 -13.52
N GLN A 137 11.26 21.40 -14.05
CA GLN A 137 10.04 21.86 -13.38
C GLN A 137 9.11 20.68 -13.01
N GLN A 138 8.95 19.71 -13.91
CA GLN A 138 8.12 18.53 -13.73
C GLN A 138 8.67 17.63 -12.60
N ARG A 139 9.98 17.42 -12.54
CA ARG A 139 10.61 16.61 -11.49
C ARG A 139 10.56 17.28 -10.12
N VAL A 140 10.70 18.61 -10.07
CA VAL A 140 10.51 19.38 -8.83
C VAL A 140 9.04 19.28 -8.37
N ALA A 141 8.08 19.39 -9.28
CA ALA A 141 6.67 19.22 -8.98
C ALA A 141 6.37 17.79 -8.47
N ALA A 142 6.94 16.76 -9.12
CA ALA A 142 6.82 15.37 -8.67
C ALA A 142 7.40 15.16 -7.27
N ALA A 143 8.58 15.72 -6.97
CA ALA A 143 9.20 15.65 -5.65
C ALA A 143 8.35 16.36 -4.57
N THR A 144 7.76 17.51 -4.89
CA THR A 144 6.86 18.24 -3.98
C THR A 144 5.60 17.44 -3.68
N ARG A 145 4.97 16.85 -4.69
CA ARG A 145 3.79 15.98 -4.51
C ARG A 145 4.13 14.71 -3.71
N LEU A 146 5.31 14.10 -3.96
CA LEU A 146 5.79 12.96 -3.17
C LEU A 146 5.94 13.32 -1.68
N ALA A 147 6.49 14.51 -1.39
CA ALA A 147 6.63 14.97 -0.02
C ALA A 147 5.26 15.09 0.68
N THR A 148 4.25 15.62 -0.02
CA THR A 148 2.88 15.72 0.49
C THR A 148 2.27 14.33 0.72
N ALA A 149 2.39 13.42 -0.24
CA ALA A 149 1.87 12.06 -0.12
C ALA A 149 2.57 11.27 1.00
N THR A 150 3.89 11.44 1.13
CA THR A 150 4.67 10.81 2.22
C THR A 150 4.28 11.37 3.59
N ALA A 151 4.05 12.67 3.71
CA ALA A 151 3.59 13.28 4.96
C ALA A 151 2.20 12.75 5.37
N ALA A 152 1.28 12.62 4.41
CA ALA A 152 -0.02 12.01 4.65
C ALA A 152 0.12 10.54 5.09
N MET A 153 0.93 9.74 4.38
CA MET A 153 1.18 8.34 4.75
C MET A 153 1.73 8.20 6.18
N ILE A 154 2.66 9.07 6.59
CA ILE A 154 3.20 9.08 7.95
C ILE A 154 2.12 9.48 8.97
N ALA A 155 1.27 10.45 8.64
CA ALA A 155 0.15 10.85 9.51
C ALA A 155 -0.87 9.70 9.66
N GLY A 156 -1.17 8.98 8.56
CA GLY A 156 -2.02 7.79 8.58
C GLY A 156 -1.44 6.68 9.45
N GLN A 157 -0.13 6.41 9.36
CA GLN A 157 0.55 5.44 10.23
C GLN A 157 0.48 5.85 11.72
N ALA A 158 0.67 7.14 12.02
CA ALA A 158 0.57 7.64 13.38
C ALA A 158 -0.87 7.54 13.93
N ALA A 159 -1.88 7.76 13.08
CA ALA A 159 -3.29 7.58 13.45
C ALA A 159 -3.63 6.10 13.69
N ASP A 160 -3.13 5.19 12.85
CA ASP A 160 -3.30 3.75 13.01
C ASP A 160 -2.74 3.27 14.38
N MET A 161 -1.51 3.66 14.70
CA MET A 161 -0.93 3.37 16.02
C MET A 161 -1.74 3.97 17.19
N ALA A 162 -2.28 5.19 17.01
CA ALA A 162 -3.10 5.82 18.06
C ALA A 162 -4.44 5.08 18.28
N PHE A 163 -4.94 4.38 17.28
CA PHE A 163 -6.15 3.58 17.41
C PHE A 163 -6.00 2.44 18.40
N ASP A 164 -4.79 1.90 18.62
CA ASP A 164 -4.55 0.80 19.56
C ASP A 164 -5.03 1.15 20.98
N ASP A 165 -4.83 2.40 21.40
CA ASP A 165 -5.22 2.89 22.73
C ASP A 165 -6.71 3.31 22.82
N MET A 166 -7.46 3.36 21.70
CA MET A 166 -8.85 3.77 21.67
C MET A 166 -9.79 2.60 21.95
N THR A 167 -10.85 2.84 22.72
CA THR A 167 -11.88 1.81 23.01
C THR A 167 -12.86 1.61 21.86
N GLY A 168 -12.89 2.50 20.88
CA GLY A 168 -13.70 2.42 19.67
C GLY A 168 -13.32 3.52 18.70
N ILE A 169 -13.41 3.20 17.43
CA ILE A 169 -13.31 4.15 16.31
C ILE A 169 -14.55 4.01 15.45
N ASP A 170 -14.93 5.07 14.77
CA ASP A 170 -16.00 5.00 13.78
C ASP A 170 -15.42 4.75 12.35
N LEU A 171 -16.33 4.44 11.42
CA LEU A 171 -15.95 4.18 10.04
C LEU A 171 -15.30 5.39 9.37
N GLU A 172 -15.75 6.62 9.71
CA GLU A 172 -15.18 7.86 9.13
C GLU A 172 -13.72 8.02 9.53
N ALA A 173 -13.38 7.81 10.80
CA ALA A 173 -12.00 7.87 11.29
C ALA A 173 -11.13 6.76 10.66
N CYS A 174 -11.67 5.55 10.52
CA CYS A 174 -10.98 4.44 9.85
C CYS A 174 -10.68 4.78 8.38
N LEU A 175 -11.67 5.24 7.62
CA LEU A 175 -11.50 5.63 6.21
C LEU A 175 -10.52 6.81 6.05
N ALA A 176 -10.54 7.79 6.96
CA ALA A 176 -9.60 8.91 6.92
C ALA A 176 -8.15 8.42 7.14
N MET A 177 -7.93 7.54 8.10
CA MET A 177 -6.63 6.93 8.35
C MET A 177 -6.14 6.12 7.15
N GLU A 178 -6.99 5.28 6.55
CA GLU A 178 -6.66 4.48 5.38
C GLU A 178 -6.39 5.33 4.12
N ALA A 179 -7.16 6.42 3.94
CA ALA A 179 -6.93 7.38 2.87
C ALA A 179 -5.54 8.02 2.96
N ASP A 180 -5.08 8.30 4.17
CA ASP A 180 -3.76 8.85 4.42
C ASP A 180 -2.66 7.77 4.34
N LYS A 181 -2.81 6.66 5.05
CA LYS A 181 -1.80 5.59 5.13
C LYS A 181 -1.58 4.90 3.78
N THR A 182 -2.64 4.60 3.05
CA THR A 182 -2.60 3.80 1.81
C THR A 182 -2.97 4.64 0.57
N GLY A 183 -4.06 5.39 0.64
CA GLY A 183 -4.62 6.15 -0.47
C GLY A 183 -3.69 7.25 -0.99
N ALA A 184 -3.01 7.98 -0.11
CA ALA A 184 -2.15 9.10 -0.51
C ALA A 184 -0.99 8.67 -1.43
N LEU A 185 -0.28 7.60 -1.09
CA LEU A 185 0.84 7.13 -1.93
C LEU A 185 0.35 6.45 -3.21
N LEU A 186 -0.82 5.80 -3.20
CA LEU A 186 -1.42 5.24 -4.43
C LEU A 186 -1.94 6.35 -5.36
N GLY A 187 -2.52 7.44 -4.82
CA GLY A 187 -2.87 8.63 -5.58
C GLY A 187 -1.66 9.27 -6.25
N TYR A 188 -0.58 9.45 -5.50
CA TYR A 188 0.69 9.89 -6.09
C TYR A 188 1.18 8.94 -7.19
N SER A 189 1.16 7.63 -6.94
CA SER A 189 1.58 6.62 -7.92
C SER A 189 0.79 6.74 -9.23
N ALA A 190 -0.53 6.90 -9.12
CA ALA A 190 -1.43 6.98 -10.28
C ALA A 190 -1.36 8.32 -11.03
N SER A 191 -0.69 9.34 -10.49
CA SER A 191 -0.60 10.67 -11.11
C SER A 191 0.82 11.09 -11.52
N VAL A 192 1.87 10.49 -10.92
CA VAL A 192 3.25 10.97 -11.07
C VAL A 192 3.75 10.91 -12.51
N GLY A 193 3.36 9.92 -13.31
CA GLY A 193 3.72 9.82 -14.72
C GLY A 193 3.15 10.97 -15.55
N ALA A 194 1.90 11.36 -15.28
CA ALA A 194 1.27 12.52 -15.90
C ALA A 194 1.95 13.84 -15.47
N VAL A 195 2.33 13.97 -14.20
CA VAL A 195 3.12 15.12 -13.70
C VAL A 195 4.45 15.22 -14.46
N LEU A 196 5.17 14.12 -14.59
CA LEU A 196 6.46 14.07 -15.29
C LEU A 196 6.32 14.32 -16.79
N ALA A 197 5.18 13.97 -17.39
CA ALA A 197 4.84 14.29 -18.76
C ALA A 197 4.43 15.75 -18.97
N GLY A 198 4.20 16.51 -17.90
CA GLY A 198 3.74 17.91 -17.99
C GLY A 198 2.28 18.03 -18.43
N ALA A 199 1.44 17.07 -18.07
CA ALA A 199 0.02 17.04 -18.42
C ALA A 199 -0.77 18.20 -17.79
N ALA A 200 -1.98 18.42 -18.28
CA ALA A 200 -2.92 19.37 -17.70
C ALA A 200 -3.33 18.99 -16.28
N GLY A 201 -3.66 20.01 -15.46
CA GLY A 201 -3.96 19.80 -14.04
C GLY A 201 -5.16 18.88 -13.81
N ASP A 202 -6.21 19.01 -14.62
CA ASP A 202 -7.42 18.18 -14.57
C ASP A 202 -7.14 16.68 -14.82
N HIS A 203 -6.23 16.36 -15.74
CA HIS A 203 -5.79 14.98 -15.95
C HIS A 203 -5.01 14.43 -14.75
N ILE A 204 -4.12 15.27 -14.18
CA ILE A 204 -3.33 14.87 -13.00
C ILE A 204 -4.25 14.62 -11.80
N ASP A 205 -5.21 15.52 -11.57
CA ASP A 205 -6.15 15.45 -10.45
C ASP A 205 -7.10 14.24 -10.58
N ALA A 206 -7.57 13.95 -11.81
CA ALA A 206 -8.38 12.77 -12.11
C ALA A 206 -7.63 11.46 -11.82
N LEU A 207 -6.38 11.36 -12.26
CA LEU A 207 -5.51 10.19 -11.99
C LEU A 207 -5.15 10.07 -10.52
N GLU A 208 -4.92 11.18 -9.81
CA GLU A 208 -4.68 11.16 -8.37
C GLU A 208 -5.92 10.70 -7.60
N ALA A 209 -7.10 11.19 -7.96
CA ALA A 209 -8.37 10.73 -7.39
C ALA A 209 -8.57 9.23 -7.62
N TYR A 210 -8.37 8.75 -8.86
CA TYR A 210 -8.40 7.32 -9.17
C TYR A 210 -7.50 6.50 -8.24
N GLY A 211 -6.26 6.93 -8.05
CA GLY A 211 -5.31 6.20 -7.20
C GLY A 211 -5.68 6.22 -5.72
N ARG A 212 -6.24 7.32 -5.21
CA ARG A 212 -6.72 7.42 -3.82
C ARG A 212 -7.90 6.50 -3.56
N GLU A 213 -8.89 6.50 -4.43
CA GLU A 213 -10.07 5.64 -4.35
C GLU A 213 -9.69 4.16 -4.51
N LEU A 214 -8.80 3.83 -5.45
CA LEU A 214 -8.24 2.48 -5.57
C LEU A 214 -7.52 2.03 -4.29
N GLY A 215 -6.86 2.96 -3.59
CA GLY A 215 -6.20 2.71 -2.32
C GLY A 215 -7.16 2.30 -1.23
N LEU A 216 -8.30 2.97 -1.12
CA LEU A 216 -9.38 2.63 -0.17
C LEU A 216 -10.03 1.29 -0.52
N ALA A 217 -10.32 1.05 -1.81
CA ALA A 217 -10.83 -0.25 -2.26
C ALA A 217 -9.84 -1.39 -1.93
N PHE A 218 -8.55 -1.16 -2.19
CA PHE A 218 -7.48 -2.12 -1.87
C PHE A 218 -7.44 -2.44 -0.38
N GLN A 219 -7.48 -1.42 0.48
CA GLN A 219 -7.41 -1.61 1.93
C GLN A 219 -8.65 -2.33 2.46
N ALA A 220 -9.84 -1.98 1.99
CA ALA A 220 -11.06 -2.68 2.37
C ALA A 220 -11.01 -4.19 2.02
N VAL A 221 -10.43 -4.54 0.87
CA VAL A 221 -10.20 -5.95 0.49
C VAL A 221 -9.16 -6.60 1.39
N ASP A 222 -8.04 -5.94 1.67
CA ASP A 222 -6.99 -6.48 2.57
C ASP A 222 -7.55 -6.69 4.00
N ASP A 223 -8.41 -5.81 4.50
CA ASP A 223 -9.06 -5.92 5.81
C ASP A 223 -10.02 -7.11 5.89
N VAL A 224 -10.77 -7.39 4.81
CA VAL A 224 -11.57 -8.61 4.73
C VAL A 224 -10.66 -9.84 4.73
N LEU A 225 -9.57 -9.83 3.97
CA LEU A 225 -8.63 -10.94 3.92
C LEU A 225 -7.86 -11.14 5.25
N GLY A 226 -7.61 -10.08 6.01
CA GLY A 226 -6.99 -10.14 7.33
C GLY A 226 -7.81 -10.95 8.36
N ILE A 227 -9.13 -11.02 8.18
CA ILE A 227 -10.03 -11.77 9.05
C ILE A 227 -10.44 -13.12 8.44
N TRP A 228 -10.86 -13.14 7.16
CA TRP A 228 -11.45 -14.32 6.49
C TRP A 228 -10.57 -14.95 5.40
N GLY A 229 -9.38 -14.39 5.13
CA GLY A 229 -8.52 -14.85 4.05
C GLY A 229 -7.95 -16.25 4.30
N ASP A 230 -7.78 -17.02 3.21
CA ASP A 230 -7.11 -18.33 3.26
C ASP A 230 -5.61 -18.13 3.55
N PRO A 231 -5.06 -18.79 4.60
CA PRO A 231 -3.63 -18.71 4.92
C PRO A 231 -2.70 -19.08 3.76
N SER A 232 -3.15 -19.95 2.86
CA SER A 232 -2.37 -20.33 1.67
C SER A 232 -2.21 -19.19 0.66
N VAL A 233 -3.14 -18.21 0.69
CA VAL A 233 -3.17 -17.04 -0.20
C VAL A 233 -2.53 -15.83 0.48
N THR A 234 -2.90 -15.59 1.75
CA THR A 234 -2.46 -14.41 2.52
C THR A 234 -1.07 -14.55 3.12
N GLY A 235 -0.63 -15.80 3.37
CA GLY A 235 0.63 -16.09 4.08
C GLY A 235 0.57 -15.84 5.59
N LYS A 236 -0.58 -15.37 6.13
CA LYS A 236 -0.84 -15.16 7.56
C LYS A 236 -1.98 -16.07 8.02
N ALA A 237 -2.07 -16.36 9.31
CA ALA A 237 -3.18 -17.14 9.87
C ALA A 237 -4.51 -16.37 9.68
N ALA A 238 -5.62 -17.08 9.42
CA ALA A 238 -6.94 -16.48 9.41
C ALA A 238 -7.22 -15.78 10.75
N GLY A 239 -7.85 -14.60 10.72
CA GLY A 239 -8.11 -13.78 11.90
C GLY A 239 -6.86 -13.11 12.50
N ASN A 240 -5.77 -12.99 11.74
CA ASN A 240 -4.54 -12.36 12.24
C ASN A 240 -4.78 -10.92 12.72
N ASP A 241 -5.56 -10.12 11.98
CA ASP A 241 -5.88 -8.75 12.36
C ASP A 241 -6.65 -8.67 13.68
N LEU A 242 -7.51 -9.66 13.96
CA LEU A 242 -8.19 -9.76 15.25
C LEU A 242 -7.24 -10.15 16.38
N ARG A 243 -6.28 -11.06 16.14
CA ARG A 243 -5.25 -11.41 17.14
C ARG A 243 -4.41 -10.20 17.54
N GLU A 244 -4.06 -9.37 16.56
CA GLU A 244 -3.34 -8.11 16.74
C GLU A 244 -4.24 -6.98 17.23
N ARG A 245 -5.55 -7.23 17.42
CA ARG A 245 -6.58 -6.24 17.80
C ARG A 245 -6.62 -5.03 16.89
N LYS A 246 -6.26 -5.18 15.62
CA LYS A 246 -6.36 -4.11 14.64
C LYS A 246 -7.80 -3.63 14.52
N LYS A 247 -7.94 -2.33 14.43
CA LYS A 247 -9.24 -1.68 14.22
C LYS A 247 -9.48 -1.44 12.73
N SER A 248 -9.37 -2.54 11.97
CA SER A 248 -9.64 -2.59 10.54
C SER A 248 -11.11 -2.24 10.23
N MET A 249 -11.44 -1.96 8.98
CA MET A 249 -12.75 -1.50 8.56
C MET A 249 -13.92 -2.39 9.05
N PRO A 250 -13.89 -3.75 8.96
CA PRO A 250 -14.96 -4.58 9.50
C PRO A 250 -15.16 -4.40 11.01
N VAL A 251 -14.09 -4.18 11.74
CA VAL A 251 -14.08 -3.95 13.18
C VAL A 251 -14.64 -2.56 13.51
N ALA A 252 -14.19 -1.52 12.81
CA ALA A 252 -14.63 -0.14 12.98
C ALA A 252 -16.15 0.00 12.73
N ILE A 253 -16.67 -0.68 11.70
CA ILE A 253 -18.10 -0.73 11.39
C ILE A 253 -18.93 -1.24 12.58
N VAL A 254 -18.48 -2.27 13.27
CA VAL A 254 -19.18 -2.83 14.43
C VAL A 254 -18.97 -1.95 15.67
N LEU A 255 -17.75 -1.50 15.92
CA LEU A 255 -17.43 -0.67 17.09
C LEU A 255 -18.10 0.70 17.06
N SER A 256 -18.47 1.22 15.88
CA SER A 256 -19.26 2.45 15.73
C SER A 256 -20.70 2.32 16.28
N GLY A 257 -21.18 1.08 16.44
CA GLY A 257 -22.51 0.79 16.99
C GLY A 257 -22.57 0.95 18.52
N HIS A 258 -23.81 1.03 19.02
CA HIS A 258 -24.14 1.05 20.45
C HIS A 258 -25.03 -0.13 20.85
N ASP A 259 -25.00 -1.19 20.07
CA ASP A 259 -25.79 -2.38 20.23
C ASP A 259 -25.01 -3.51 20.94
N GLU A 260 -25.65 -4.65 21.12
CA GLU A 260 -25.08 -5.81 21.79
C GLU A 260 -23.84 -6.35 21.06
N ALA A 261 -23.79 -6.27 19.72
CA ALA A 261 -22.65 -6.70 18.95
C ALA A 261 -21.40 -5.84 19.23
N ALA A 262 -21.56 -4.52 19.28
CA ALA A 262 -20.51 -3.60 19.65
C ALA A 262 -19.99 -3.83 21.08
N GLU A 263 -20.90 -4.10 22.04
CA GLU A 263 -20.51 -4.43 23.42
C GLU A 263 -19.73 -5.74 23.51
N GLN A 264 -20.19 -6.78 22.80
CA GLN A 264 -19.51 -8.07 22.73
C GLN A 264 -18.11 -7.94 22.11
N LEU A 265 -17.96 -7.19 21.03
CA LEU A 265 -16.65 -6.97 20.38
C LEU A 265 -15.70 -6.18 21.28
N ARG A 266 -16.19 -5.10 21.92
CA ARG A 266 -15.39 -4.36 22.91
C ARG A 266 -14.95 -5.23 24.07
N ALA A 267 -15.78 -6.17 24.53
CA ALA A 267 -15.42 -7.11 25.59
C ALA A 267 -14.28 -8.04 25.17
N VAL A 268 -14.26 -8.51 23.91
CA VAL A 268 -13.14 -9.33 23.40
C VAL A 268 -11.86 -8.49 23.27
N TYR A 269 -11.95 -7.29 22.73
CA TYR A 269 -10.79 -6.39 22.55
C TYR A 269 -10.22 -5.89 23.89
N GLY A 270 -11.02 -5.89 24.97
CA GLY A 270 -10.60 -5.54 26.33
C GLY A 270 -10.00 -6.69 27.15
N LEU A 271 -9.88 -7.90 26.60
CA LEU A 271 -9.24 -9.01 27.30
C LEU A 271 -7.74 -8.74 27.50
N GLU A 272 -7.21 -9.11 28.67
CA GLU A 272 -5.78 -9.01 28.95
C GLU A 272 -5.00 -10.16 28.28
N GLY A 273 -3.78 -9.88 27.81
CA GLY A 273 -2.90 -10.85 27.16
C GLY A 273 -3.33 -11.16 25.71
N ASP A 274 -2.75 -12.22 25.13
CA ASP A 274 -3.01 -12.63 23.76
C ASP A 274 -4.41 -13.25 23.63
N LEU A 275 -5.09 -12.97 22.51
CA LEU A 275 -6.37 -13.59 22.21
C LEU A 275 -6.19 -15.06 21.86
N THR A 276 -7.02 -15.93 22.47
CA THR A 276 -7.08 -17.36 22.11
C THR A 276 -7.82 -17.56 20.78
N ASP A 277 -7.68 -18.72 20.15
CA ASP A 277 -8.44 -19.09 18.95
C ASP A 277 -9.95 -18.94 19.16
N ALA A 278 -10.46 -19.33 20.33
CA ALA A 278 -11.87 -19.19 20.69
C ALA A 278 -12.31 -17.72 20.81
N ASP A 279 -11.42 -16.81 21.21
CA ASP A 279 -11.71 -15.38 21.27
C ASP A 279 -11.77 -14.78 19.85
N VAL A 280 -10.84 -15.19 18.99
CA VAL A 280 -10.83 -14.80 17.56
C VAL A 280 -12.09 -15.31 16.85
N ASP A 281 -12.45 -16.58 17.03
CA ASP A 281 -13.67 -17.15 16.44
C ASP A 281 -14.92 -16.41 16.92
N ARG A 282 -14.97 -16.05 18.21
CA ARG A 282 -16.09 -15.26 18.77
C ARG A 282 -16.16 -13.87 18.15
N ALA A 283 -15.03 -13.16 18.05
CA ALA A 283 -14.97 -11.82 17.42
C ALA A 283 -15.40 -11.90 15.95
N THR A 284 -14.88 -12.88 15.20
CA THR A 284 -15.25 -13.11 13.80
C THR A 284 -16.76 -13.32 13.64
N ALA A 285 -17.37 -14.19 14.47
CA ALA A 285 -18.80 -14.45 14.42
C ALA A 285 -19.64 -13.21 14.74
N VAL A 286 -19.21 -12.40 15.72
CA VAL A 286 -19.90 -11.14 16.08
C VAL A 286 -19.84 -10.15 14.92
N ILE A 287 -18.66 -9.96 14.30
CA ILE A 287 -18.47 -9.04 13.17
C ILE A 287 -19.32 -9.48 11.97
N GLU A 288 -19.34 -10.79 11.68
CA GLU A 288 -20.11 -11.33 10.57
C GLU A 288 -21.62 -11.17 10.80
N ALA A 289 -22.12 -11.53 12.00
CA ALA A 289 -23.51 -11.39 12.36
C ALA A 289 -24.01 -9.93 12.37
N ALA A 290 -23.13 -8.99 12.70
CA ALA A 290 -23.40 -7.54 12.65
C ALA A 290 -23.29 -6.95 11.22
N GLY A 291 -22.96 -7.76 10.21
CA GLY A 291 -22.81 -7.32 8.82
C GLY A 291 -21.53 -6.55 8.53
N GLY A 292 -20.51 -6.62 9.40
CA GLY A 292 -19.22 -5.92 9.22
C GLY A 292 -18.53 -6.34 7.92
N ARG A 293 -18.51 -7.65 7.61
CA ARG A 293 -17.95 -8.16 6.36
C ARG A 293 -18.67 -7.61 5.13
N ASP A 294 -20.01 -7.74 5.08
CA ASP A 294 -20.79 -7.34 3.91
C ASP A 294 -20.70 -5.83 3.65
N ARG A 295 -20.66 -5.02 4.72
CA ARG A 295 -20.51 -3.57 4.61
C ARG A 295 -19.12 -3.20 4.13
N THR A 296 -18.04 -3.85 4.59
CA THR A 296 -16.68 -3.64 4.09
C THR A 296 -16.56 -3.98 2.61
N VAL A 297 -17.17 -5.09 2.17
CA VAL A 297 -17.25 -5.45 0.75
C VAL A 297 -18.02 -4.40 -0.06
N ALA A 298 -19.07 -3.81 0.50
CA ALA A 298 -19.82 -2.73 -0.15
C ALA A 298 -18.97 -1.45 -0.28
N GLU A 299 -18.22 -1.07 0.77
CA GLU A 299 -17.27 0.07 0.72
C GLU A 299 -16.18 -0.18 -0.33
N ALA A 300 -15.59 -1.39 -0.41
CA ALA A 300 -14.62 -1.73 -1.44
C ALA A 300 -15.17 -1.51 -2.85
N ARG A 301 -16.44 -1.88 -3.11
CA ARG A 301 -17.09 -1.66 -4.40
C ARG A 301 -17.38 -0.19 -4.66
N LEU A 302 -17.84 0.55 -3.65
CA LEU A 302 -18.10 1.99 -3.75
C LEU A 302 -16.83 2.73 -4.17
N HIS A 303 -15.71 2.45 -3.53
CA HIS A 303 -14.43 3.07 -3.84
C HIS A 303 -13.85 2.60 -5.18
N LEU A 304 -14.07 1.34 -5.58
CA LEU A 304 -13.71 0.87 -6.91
C LEU A 304 -14.48 1.61 -8.01
N ASP A 305 -15.79 1.77 -7.86
CA ASP A 305 -16.63 2.49 -8.80
C ASP A 305 -16.20 3.97 -8.87
N ALA A 306 -15.95 4.62 -7.73
CA ALA A 306 -15.46 6.00 -7.66
C ALA A 306 -14.08 6.15 -8.34
N ALA A 307 -13.19 5.17 -8.21
CA ALA A 307 -11.91 5.17 -8.92
C ALA A 307 -12.13 5.16 -10.43
N LEU A 308 -12.97 4.27 -10.94
CA LEU A 308 -13.27 4.17 -12.37
C LEU A 308 -13.94 5.43 -12.92
N ASP A 309 -14.87 5.99 -12.17
CA ASP A 309 -15.58 7.23 -12.54
C ASP A 309 -14.61 8.43 -12.61
N SER A 310 -13.58 8.47 -11.75
CA SER A 310 -12.59 9.57 -11.75
C SER A 310 -11.84 9.73 -13.05
N VAL A 311 -11.63 8.66 -13.82
CA VAL A 311 -10.88 8.67 -15.09
C VAL A 311 -11.78 8.54 -16.33
N ALA A 312 -13.11 8.42 -16.11
CA ALA A 312 -14.07 8.40 -17.19
C ALA A 312 -14.23 9.81 -17.79
N ASP A 313 -14.40 9.89 -19.09
CA ASP A 313 -14.80 11.13 -19.83
C ASP A 313 -13.93 12.38 -19.59
N VAL A 314 -12.70 12.22 -19.07
CA VAL A 314 -11.76 13.34 -18.82
C VAL A 314 -10.73 13.54 -19.94
N GLY A 315 -10.87 12.84 -21.07
CA GLY A 315 -10.02 13.02 -22.25
C GLY A 315 -8.66 12.33 -22.18
N LEU A 316 -8.52 11.32 -21.31
CA LEU A 316 -7.35 10.43 -21.25
C LEU A 316 -7.35 9.44 -22.43
N VAL A 317 -6.22 8.80 -22.69
CA VAL A 317 -6.08 7.80 -23.76
C VAL A 317 -6.88 6.54 -23.42
N ASP A 318 -7.85 6.17 -24.25
CA ASP A 318 -8.82 5.08 -24.02
C ASP A 318 -8.16 3.74 -23.67
N THR A 319 -7.04 3.37 -24.34
CA THR A 319 -6.34 2.12 -24.06
C THR A 319 -5.73 2.10 -22.67
N ALA A 320 -5.20 3.21 -22.18
CA ALA A 320 -4.64 3.33 -20.85
C ALA A 320 -5.76 3.33 -19.78
N VAL A 321 -6.90 3.98 -20.06
CA VAL A 321 -8.10 3.93 -19.19
C VAL A 321 -8.60 2.48 -19.07
N GLY A 322 -8.63 1.73 -20.18
CA GLY A 322 -8.97 0.31 -20.15
C GLY A 322 -8.03 -0.52 -19.27
N GLU A 323 -6.71 -0.29 -19.37
CA GLU A 323 -5.72 -0.99 -18.54
C GLU A 323 -5.79 -0.56 -17.05
N LEU A 324 -6.11 0.72 -16.75
CA LEU A 324 -6.41 1.17 -15.39
C LEU A 324 -7.62 0.43 -14.82
N ALA A 325 -8.69 0.28 -15.61
CA ALA A 325 -9.88 -0.47 -15.19
C ALA A 325 -9.58 -1.96 -14.94
N ASP A 326 -8.76 -2.59 -15.78
CA ASP A 326 -8.34 -3.97 -15.58
C ASP A 326 -7.48 -4.14 -14.32
N LEU A 327 -6.58 -3.18 -14.05
CA LEU A 327 -5.75 -3.17 -12.86
C LEU A 327 -6.59 -2.97 -11.59
N ALA A 328 -7.59 -2.09 -11.63
CA ALA A 328 -8.51 -1.87 -10.52
C ALA A 328 -9.33 -3.11 -10.19
N ARG A 329 -9.88 -3.79 -11.20
CA ARG A 329 -10.59 -5.06 -11.01
C ARG A 329 -9.67 -6.15 -10.45
N PHE A 330 -8.45 -6.27 -10.97
CA PHE A 330 -7.46 -7.24 -10.46
C PHE A 330 -7.13 -7.02 -8.99
N VAL A 331 -7.13 -5.77 -8.53
CA VAL A 331 -6.90 -5.40 -7.12
C VAL A 331 -8.11 -5.76 -6.26
N ALA A 332 -9.33 -5.47 -6.73
CA ALA A 332 -10.57 -5.67 -5.99
C ALA A 332 -11.08 -7.12 -6.01
N GLU A 333 -10.72 -7.91 -7.04
CA GLU A 333 -11.17 -9.30 -7.20
C GLU A 333 -10.16 -10.33 -6.66
N ARG A 334 -9.31 -9.93 -5.72
CA ARG A 334 -8.52 -10.90 -4.94
C ARG A 334 -9.52 -11.82 -4.24
N ASP A 335 -9.38 -13.13 -4.45
CA ASP A 335 -10.30 -14.17 -4.00
C ASP A 335 -10.69 -13.96 -2.53
N PHE A 336 -11.99 -13.71 -2.33
CA PHE A 336 -12.68 -13.70 -1.05
C PHE A 336 -12.99 -15.13 -0.61
#